data_9855cb71a1b058bfbc181ebb567fa167
#
_entry.id   9855cb71a1b058bfbc181ebb567fa167
#
_cell.length_a   1.000
_cell.length_b   1.000
_cell.length_c   1.000
_cell.angle_alpha   90.00
_cell.angle_beta   90.00
_cell.angle_gamma   90.00
#
_symmetry.space_group_name_H-M   'P 1'
#
loop_
_entity.id
_entity.type
_entity.pdbx_description
1 polymer ?
#
loop_
_entity_poly.entity_id
_entity_poly.type
_entity_poly.pdbx_seq_one_letter_code
_entity_poly.pdbx_strand_id
1 'polypeptide(L)'
;MDQFWVNVPPVTKSWSGMKSITAALISLQRIKLVSLVFIPEKAFGKEFWRFFTSFCVSKGISFELMFELFLLRTSSGEVERNFITNETILPEYIIDEFDQNQHDLLNQFMERNKAIDYLYFLIQISLSIILSVTLLYYKLGIIIFNLGDLLCRILTYFDSQNRPNVEIHMFGLFTLRRVYFPWMIALLNIIQSRNIQDDFIKLIIYGDLSFFNNSTVWFFIISTILGHFWWYCRELLLSKVHYDPIDSRRHAKRIALQRFGVYKIDLVRMFLMYLFVPPWYWIILSRIKNRR
;
A
#
# COMPACT_ATOMS: atom_id res chain seq x y z
N MET A 1 8.83 -24.62 9.97
CA MET A 1 8.53 -23.17 10.19
C MET A 1 9.62 -22.26 9.62
N ASP A 2 10.87 -22.71 9.60
CA ASP A 2 12.01 -21.85 9.17
C ASP A 2 11.93 -21.37 7.73
N GLN A 3 11.45 -22.19 6.79
CA GLN A 3 11.30 -21.81 5.39
C GLN A 3 10.29 -20.66 5.15
N PHE A 4 9.34 -20.45 6.08
CA PHE A 4 8.36 -19.37 5.96
C PHE A 4 9.01 -17.99 6.14
N TRP A 5 10.04 -17.88 6.99
CA TRP A 5 10.68 -16.61 7.37
C TRP A 5 11.99 -16.31 6.63
N VAL A 6 12.62 -17.32 6.02
CA VAL A 6 13.96 -17.18 5.40
C VAL A 6 13.96 -16.22 4.21
N ASN A 7 12.88 -16.17 3.44
CA ASN A 7 12.79 -15.38 2.21
C ASN A 7 11.89 -14.13 2.34
N VAL A 8 11.59 -13.67 3.56
CA VAL A 8 10.78 -12.46 3.75
C VAL A 8 11.68 -11.23 3.76
N PRO A 9 11.40 -10.21 2.95
CA PRO A 9 12.16 -8.97 2.93
C PRO A 9 12.17 -8.24 4.29
N PRO A 10 13.19 -7.40 4.59
CA PRO A 10 13.45 -6.91 5.94
C PRO A 10 12.32 -6.04 6.52
N VAL A 11 11.71 -5.16 5.75
CA VAL A 11 10.63 -4.28 6.24
C VAL A 11 9.38 -5.10 6.54
N THR A 12 8.97 -5.98 5.63
CA THR A 12 7.84 -6.89 5.82
C THR A 12 8.07 -7.83 7.00
N LYS A 13 9.30 -8.34 7.17
CA LYS A 13 9.68 -9.19 8.29
C LYS A 13 9.55 -8.46 9.63
N SER A 14 10.05 -7.22 9.70
CA SER A 14 9.95 -6.38 10.90
C SER A 14 8.50 -6.07 11.24
N TRP A 15 7.69 -5.73 10.24
CA TRP A 15 6.27 -5.43 10.45
C TRP A 15 5.49 -6.67 10.91
N SER A 16 5.73 -7.84 10.29
CA SER A 16 5.13 -9.12 10.72
C SER A 16 5.52 -9.46 12.16
N GLY A 17 6.78 -9.24 12.55
CA GLY A 17 7.26 -9.42 13.91
C GLY A 17 6.54 -8.52 14.92
N MET A 18 6.39 -7.23 14.60
CA MET A 18 5.66 -6.29 15.46
C MET A 18 4.18 -6.69 15.61
N LYS A 19 3.52 -7.11 14.53
CA LYS A 19 2.13 -7.63 14.60
C LYS A 19 2.03 -8.87 15.48
N SER A 20 2.96 -9.81 15.35
CA SER A 20 2.98 -11.04 16.16
C SER A 20 3.20 -10.74 17.65
N ILE A 21 4.13 -9.82 17.96
CA ILE A 21 4.40 -9.40 19.34
C ILE A 21 3.17 -8.70 19.97
N THR A 22 2.54 -7.77 19.23
CA THR A 22 1.34 -7.08 19.74
C THR A 22 0.19 -8.05 19.94
N ALA A 23 -0.02 -9.01 19.05
CA ALA A 23 -1.03 -10.06 19.19
C ALA A 23 -0.77 -10.94 20.43
N ALA A 24 0.48 -11.32 20.68
CA ALA A 24 0.86 -12.08 21.88
C ALA A 24 0.59 -11.29 23.15
N LEU A 25 0.97 -10.01 23.21
CA LEU A 25 0.75 -9.14 24.37
C LEU A 25 -0.75 -8.92 24.65
N ILE A 26 -1.58 -8.82 23.63
CA ILE A 26 -3.03 -8.72 23.76
C ILE A 26 -3.61 -10.05 24.27
N SER A 27 -3.19 -11.19 23.72
CA SER A 27 -3.64 -12.52 24.15
C SER A 27 -3.24 -12.82 25.59
N LEU A 28 -2.08 -12.34 26.04
CA LEU A 28 -1.62 -12.42 27.44
C LEU A 28 -2.28 -11.36 28.34
N GLN A 29 -3.24 -10.59 27.83
CA GLN A 29 -3.93 -9.51 28.55
C GLN A 29 -3.00 -8.44 29.16
N ARG A 30 -1.77 -8.34 28.67
CA ARG A 30 -0.79 -7.32 29.12
C ARG A 30 -1.13 -5.94 28.58
N ILE A 31 -1.74 -5.86 27.41
CA ILE A 31 -2.14 -4.62 26.75
C ILE A 31 -3.58 -4.75 26.27
N LYS A 32 -4.38 -3.71 26.51
CA LYS A 32 -5.76 -3.65 26.01
C LYS A 32 -5.77 -3.24 24.55
N LEU A 33 -6.51 -3.95 23.71
CA LEU A 33 -6.67 -3.65 22.28
C LEU A 33 -7.05 -2.17 22.03
N VAL A 34 -7.99 -1.63 22.83
CA VAL A 34 -8.50 -0.26 22.70
C VAL A 34 -7.42 0.80 22.91
N SER A 35 -6.32 0.50 23.64
CA SER A 35 -5.20 1.45 23.83
C SER A 35 -4.28 1.59 22.62
N LEU A 36 -4.34 0.64 21.67
CA LEU A 36 -3.50 0.61 20.48
C LEU A 36 -4.22 1.06 19.21
N VAL A 37 -5.56 0.97 19.19
CA VAL A 37 -6.39 1.31 18.03
C VAL A 37 -6.38 2.81 17.77
N PHE A 38 -6.45 3.20 16.50
CA PHE A 38 -6.53 4.59 16.08
C PHE A 38 -7.91 5.19 16.40
N ILE A 39 -7.93 6.16 17.27
CA ILE A 39 -9.09 7.00 17.58
C ILE A 39 -8.61 8.44 17.41
N PRO A 40 -9.11 9.20 16.40
CA PRO A 40 -8.59 10.53 16.07
C PRO A 40 -8.49 11.49 17.25
N GLU A 41 -9.55 11.62 18.05
CA GLU A 41 -9.56 12.52 19.22
C GLU A 41 -8.45 12.24 20.21
N LYS A 42 -8.12 10.96 20.45
CA LYS A 42 -7.07 10.55 21.37
C LYS A 42 -5.68 10.67 20.75
N ALA A 43 -5.57 10.29 19.46
CA ALA A 43 -4.31 10.30 18.72
C ALA A 43 -3.78 11.74 18.53
N PHE A 44 -4.65 12.67 18.19
CA PHE A 44 -4.28 14.09 18.06
C PHE A 44 -4.19 14.82 19.42
N GLY A 45 -4.66 14.19 20.49
CA GLY A 45 -4.51 14.73 21.84
C GLY A 45 -3.18 14.34 22.47
N LYS A 46 -3.23 13.38 23.43
CA LYS A 46 -2.05 12.98 24.21
C LYS A 46 -1.48 11.60 23.82
N GLU A 47 -2.17 10.82 23.01
CA GLU A 47 -1.85 9.42 22.73
C GLU A 47 -1.31 9.24 21.29
N PHE A 48 -0.28 10.03 20.93
CA PHE A 48 0.29 10.04 19.58
C PHE A 48 0.92 8.69 19.13
N TRP A 49 1.23 7.78 20.05
CA TRP A 49 1.69 6.42 19.71
C TRP A 49 0.67 5.65 18.87
N ARG A 50 -0.62 6.00 18.94
CA ARG A 50 -1.70 5.38 18.15
C ARG A 50 -1.51 5.54 16.65
N PHE A 51 -0.77 6.55 16.20
CA PHE A 51 -0.42 6.70 14.78
C PHE A 51 0.42 5.53 14.26
N PHE A 52 1.25 4.92 15.12
CA PHE A 52 2.11 3.81 14.75
C PHE A 52 1.53 2.46 15.18
N THR A 53 1.04 2.38 16.41
CA THR A 53 0.57 1.11 16.99
C THR A 53 -0.63 0.55 16.24
N SER A 54 -1.52 1.41 15.70
CA SER A 54 -2.70 0.98 14.95
C SER A 54 -2.38 0.19 13.67
N PHE A 55 -1.19 0.33 13.11
CA PHE A 55 -0.74 -0.48 11.98
C PHE A 55 -0.20 -1.86 12.38
N CYS A 56 0.11 -2.04 13.66
CA CYS A 56 0.63 -3.30 14.20
C CYS A 56 -0.41 -4.09 14.99
N VAL A 57 -1.62 -3.57 15.15
CA VAL A 57 -2.69 -4.21 15.93
C VAL A 57 -3.26 -5.42 15.20
N SER A 58 -3.50 -6.50 15.95
CA SER A 58 -4.37 -7.62 15.60
C SER A 58 -5.21 -7.99 16.83
N LYS A 59 -6.33 -8.71 16.63
CA LYS A 59 -7.26 -9.06 17.74
C LYS A 59 -6.71 -10.05 18.76
N GLY A 60 -5.48 -10.52 18.58
CA GLY A 60 -4.82 -11.53 19.41
C GLY A 60 -4.37 -12.73 18.57
N ILE A 61 -3.87 -13.80 19.23
CA ILE A 61 -3.45 -15.03 18.57
C ILE A 61 -4.70 -15.79 18.12
N SER A 62 -4.97 -15.78 16.82
CA SER A 62 -6.15 -16.36 16.21
C SER A 62 -5.86 -16.81 14.77
N PHE A 63 -6.79 -17.54 14.15
CA PHE A 63 -6.73 -17.84 12.73
C PHE A 63 -6.72 -16.57 11.87
N GLU A 64 -7.40 -15.52 12.31
CA GLU A 64 -7.41 -14.21 11.66
C GLU A 64 -5.99 -13.62 11.59
N LEU A 65 -5.20 -13.70 12.67
CA LEU A 65 -3.79 -13.29 12.67
C LEU A 65 -2.97 -14.07 11.64
N MET A 66 -3.16 -15.39 11.56
CA MET A 66 -2.48 -16.22 10.56
C MET A 66 -2.79 -15.73 9.14
N PHE A 67 -4.04 -15.44 8.86
CA PHE A 67 -4.47 -14.94 7.56
C PHE A 67 -3.90 -13.54 7.28
N GLU A 68 -3.90 -12.64 8.27
CA GLU A 68 -3.28 -11.32 8.17
C GLU A 68 -1.77 -11.41 7.88
N LEU A 69 -1.04 -12.31 8.55
CA LEU A 69 0.38 -12.54 8.29
C LEU A 69 0.65 -13.15 6.91
N PHE A 70 -0.25 -14.03 6.46
CA PHE A 70 -0.19 -14.56 5.09
C PHE A 70 -0.40 -13.44 4.05
N LEU A 71 -1.41 -12.58 4.22
CA LEU A 71 -1.64 -11.43 3.35
C LEU A 71 -0.45 -10.46 3.37
N LEU A 72 0.09 -10.18 4.54
CA LEU A 72 1.25 -9.32 4.69
C LEU A 72 2.45 -9.84 3.89
N ARG A 73 2.72 -11.15 3.99
CA ARG A 73 3.80 -11.79 3.25
C ARG A 73 3.57 -11.74 1.73
N THR A 74 2.37 -12.09 1.29
CA THR A 74 2.05 -12.20 -0.15
C THR A 74 1.90 -10.85 -0.83
N SER A 75 1.46 -9.82 -0.12
CA SER A 75 1.27 -8.48 -0.66
C SER A 75 2.48 -7.59 -0.39
N SER A 76 2.74 -7.26 0.89
CA SER A 76 3.86 -6.39 1.27
C SER A 76 5.21 -6.99 0.88
N GLY A 77 5.42 -8.29 1.13
CA GLY A 77 6.68 -8.98 0.81
C GLY A 77 6.98 -8.98 -0.68
N GLU A 78 5.96 -9.17 -1.51
CA GLU A 78 6.13 -9.14 -2.96
C GLU A 78 6.31 -7.73 -3.51
N VAL A 79 5.59 -6.74 -2.95
CA VAL A 79 5.81 -5.33 -3.31
C VAL A 79 7.23 -4.92 -2.93
N GLU A 80 7.71 -5.23 -1.71
CA GLU A 80 9.05 -4.90 -1.26
C GLU A 80 10.15 -5.54 -2.13
N ARG A 81 10.00 -6.83 -2.51
CA ARG A 81 10.95 -7.52 -3.40
C ARG A 81 11.08 -6.85 -4.76
N ASN A 82 9.98 -6.37 -5.30
CA ASN A 82 9.92 -5.78 -6.63
C ASN A 82 9.91 -4.25 -6.60
N PHE A 83 10.09 -3.67 -5.39
CA PHE A 83 10.14 -2.23 -5.23
C PHE A 83 11.45 -1.71 -5.79
N ILE A 84 11.39 -0.94 -6.85
CA ILE A 84 12.56 -0.30 -7.45
C ILE A 84 12.22 1.19 -7.64
N THR A 85 13.11 2.04 -7.15
CA THR A 85 13.11 3.44 -7.53
C THR A 85 13.88 3.54 -8.84
N ASN A 86 13.18 3.53 -9.98
CA ASN A 86 13.82 3.59 -11.29
C ASN A 86 14.35 5.00 -11.56
N GLU A 87 15.44 5.12 -12.33
CA GLU A 87 15.94 6.40 -12.83
C GLU A 87 14.83 7.20 -13.55
N THR A 88 13.88 6.51 -14.19
CA THR A 88 12.75 7.13 -14.88
C THR A 88 11.79 7.93 -13.97
N ILE A 89 11.86 7.72 -12.66
CA ILE A 89 11.06 8.48 -11.66
C ILE A 89 11.78 9.78 -11.28
N LEU A 90 13.09 9.83 -11.46
CA LEU A 90 13.93 10.97 -11.11
C LEU A 90 13.92 12.08 -12.20
N PRO A 91 14.36 13.29 -11.89
CA PRO A 91 14.35 14.41 -12.84
C PRO A 91 15.33 14.20 -14.00
N GLU A 92 14.81 14.14 -15.21
CA GLU A 92 15.55 13.90 -16.45
C GLU A 92 16.65 14.94 -16.68
N TYR A 93 16.37 16.22 -16.44
CA TYR A 93 17.30 17.32 -16.63
C TYR A 93 18.59 17.21 -15.77
N ILE A 94 18.62 16.33 -14.78
CA ILE A 94 19.81 16.02 -13.98
C ILE A 94 20.46 14.74 -14.51
N ILE A 95 19.66 13.73 -14.81
CA ILE A 95 20.14 12.38 -15.17
C ILE A 95 20.73 12.37 -16.58
N ASP A 96 20.16 13.11 -17.54
CA ASP A 96 20.64 13.18 -18.92
C ASP A 96 22.06 13.80 -19.01
N GLU A 97 22.51 14.50 -17.96
CA GLU A 97 23.87 15.06 -17.89
C GLU A 97 24.90 14.08 -17.26
N PHE A 98 24.49 12.90 -16.83
CA PHE A 98 25.33 11.95 -16.12
C PHE A 98 26.18 11.12 -17.07
N ASP A 99 27.46 10.91 -16.67
CA ASP A 99 28.34 9.93 -17.30
C ASP A 99 27.97 8.51 -16.87
N GLN A 100 28.45 7.50 -17.62
CA GLN A 100 28.18 6.09 -17.33
C GLN A 100 28.55 5.71 -15.88
N ASN A 101 29.68 6.18 -15.37
CA ASN A 101 30.11 5.95 -13.98
C ASN A 101 29.12 6.54 -12.96
N GLN A 102 28.53 7.70 -13.27
CA GLN A 102 27.55 8.36 -12.42
C GLN A 102 26.20 7.60 -12.41
N HIS A 103 25.78 7.06 -13.56
CA HIS A 103 24.66 6.14 -13.66
C HIS A 103 24.86 4.88 -12.83
N ASP A 104 26.04 4.27 -12.92
CA ASP A 104 26.36 3.06 -12.15
C ASP A 104 26.36 3.32 -10.63
N LEU A 105 26.88 4.48 -10.20
CA LEU A 105 26.82 4.90 -8.79
C LEU A 105 25.37 5.12 -8.31
N LEU A 106 24.55 5.75 -9.14
CA LEU A 106 23.15 5.97 -8.83
C LEU A 106 22.39 4.64 -8.70
N ASN A 107 22.59 3.71 -9.63
CA ASN A 107 21.99 2.39 -9.63
C ASN A 107 22.39 1.57 -8.39
N GLN A 108 23.68 1.56 -8.04
CA GLN A 108 24.17 0.92 -6.81
C GLN A 108 23.52 1.53 -5.56
N PHE A 109 23.34 2.86 -5.54
CA PHE A 109 22.66 3.53 -4.44
C PHE A 109 21.19 3.11 -4.34
N MET A 110 20.47 3.06 -5.46
CA MET A 110 19.08 2.65 -5.53
C MET A 110 18.89 1.21 -5.05
N GLU A 111 19.70 0.29 -5.51
CA GLU A 111 19.65 -1.11 -5.07
C GLU A 111 19.94 -1.27 -3.57
N ARG A 112 20.97 -0.58 -3.07
CA ARG A 112 21.33 -0.64 -1.64
C ARG A 112 20.25 -0.09 -0.73
N ASN A 113 19.54 0.96 -1.14
CA ASN A 113 18.53 1.63 -0.33
C ASN A 113 17.10 1.18 -0.59
N LYS A 114 16.89 0.16 -1.39
CA LYS A 114 15.58 -0.39 -1.76
C LYS A 114 14.61 -0.56 -0.59
N ALA A 115 15.08 -1.13 0.53
CA ALA A 115 14.26 -1.35 1.73
C ALA A 115 13.84 -0.02 2.40
N ILE A 116 14.73 0.99 2.40
CA ILE A 116 14.46 2.31 2.98
C ILE A 116 13.46 3.06 2.09
N ASP A 117 13.60 2.97 0.78
CA ASP A 117 12.68 3.57 -0.19
C ASP A 117 11.28 2.95 -0.07
N TYR A 118 11.22 1.63 0.11
CA TYR A 118 9.96 0.94 0.38
C TYR A 118 9.32 1.38 1.70
N LEU A 119 10.12 1.52 2.76
CA LEU A 119 9.63 2.03 4.04
C LEU A 119 9.07 3.46 3.91
N TYR A 120 9.74 4.32 3.15
CA TYR A 120 9.24 5.67 2.86
C TYR A 120 7.90 5.63 2.14
N PHE A 121 7.74 4.76 1.15
CA PHE A 121 6.48 4.54 0.45
C PHE A 121 5.37 4.06 1.40
N LEU A 122 5.66 3.13 2.31
CA LEU A 122 4.71 2.69 3.33
C LEU A 122 4.27 3.84 4.25
N ILE A 123 5.19 4.73 4.65
CA ILE A 123 4.87 5.91 5.46
C ILE A 123 3.91 6.83 4.71
N GLN A 124 4.14 7.07 3.43
CA GLN A 124 3.26 7.90 2.60
C GLN A 124 1.84 7.31 2.51
N ILE A 125 1.72 6.01 2.24
CA ILE A 125 0.41 5.32 2.23
C ILE A 125 -0.23 5.42 3.61
N SER A 126 0.52 5.18 4.69
CA SER A 126 0.02 5.24 6.06
C SER A 126 -0.53 6.63 6.41
N LEU A 127 0.13 7.71 5.98
CA LEU A 127 -0.38 9.08 6.15
C LEU A 127 -1.69 9.30 5.39
N SER A 128 -1.80 8.78 4.16
CA SER A 128 -3.06 8.88 3.39
C SER A 128 -4.20 8.09 4.03
N ILE A 129 -3.91 6.94 4.64
CA ILE A 129 -4.88 6.16 5.43
C ILE A 129 -5.35 6.96 6.65
N ILE A 130 -4.42 7.49 7.45
CA ILE A 130 -4.74 8.30 8.64
C ILE A 130 -5.63 9.47 8.26
N LEU A 131 -5.29 10.19 7.18
CA LEU A 131 -6.10 11.30 6.69
C LEU A 131 -7.52 10.85 6.31
N SER A 132 -7.65 9.79 5.53
CA SER A 132 -8.93 9.27 5.06
C SER A 132 -9.81 8.77 6.21
N VAL A 133 -9.23 8.03 7.16
CA VAL A 133 -9.96 7.51 8.32
C VAL A 133 -10.36 8.65 9.28
N THR A 134 -9.51 9.66 9.43
CA THR A 134 -9.83 10.86 10.22
C THR A 134 -11.00 11.63 9.61
N LEU A 135 -11.00 11.83 8.29
CA LEU A 135 -12.11 12.47 7.59
C LEU A 135 -13.42 11.68 7.74
N LEU A 136 -13.33 10.35 7.60
CA LEU A 136 -14.48 9.45 7.76
C LEU A 136 -15.05 9.54 9.18
N TYR A 137 -14.19 9.55 10.19
CA TYR A 137 -14.59 9.67 11.59
C TYR A 137 -15.35 10.97 11.86
N TYR A 138 -14.80 12.13 11.46
CA TYR A 138 -15.43 13.43 11.72
C TYR A 138 -16.67 13.69 10.86
N LYS A 139 -16.79 13.07 9.68
CA LYS A 139 -17.94 13.31 8.78
C LYS A 139 -19.08 12.32 8.99
N LEU A 140 -18.76 11.06 9.26
CA LEU A 140 -19.74 9.97 9.31
C LEU A 140 -19.78 9.25 10.67
N GLY A 141 -18.88 9.56 11.61
CA GLY A 141 -18.79 8.89 12.91
C GLY A 141 -18.28 7.44 12.84
N ILE A 142 -17.74 7.01 11.71
CA ILE A 142 -17.34 5.62 11.48
C ILE A 142 -15.90 5.41 11.94
N ILE A 143 -15.68 4.39 12.76
CA ILE A 143 -14.36 4.01 13.26
C ILE A 143 -13.86 2.78 12.52
N ILE A 144 -12.63 2.87 11.98
CA ILE A 144 -11.89 1.75 11.40
C ILE A 144 -10.82 1.31 12.39
N PHE A 145 -10.90 0.07 12.87
CA PHE A 145 -10.06 -0.41 13.96
C PHE A 145 -8.68 -0.90 13.54
N ASN A 146 -8.56 -1.57 12.37
CA ASN A 146 -7.32 -2.23 11.94
C ASN A 146 -6.70 -1.52 10.73
N LEU A 147 -5.90 -0.48 10.99
CA LEU A 147 -5.23 0.26 9.91
C LEU A 147 -4.13 -0.57 9.23
N GLY A 148 -3.55 -1.55 9.95
CA GLY A 148 -2.56 -2.46 9.36
C GLY A 148 -3.15 -3.39 8.31
N ASP A 149 -4.37 -3.91 8.51
CA ASP A 149 -5.07 -4.71 7.49
C ASP A 149 -5.48 -3.83 6.29
N LEU A 150 -5.93 -2.60 6.56
CA LEU A 150 -6.24 -1.63 5.51
C LEU A 150 -5.01 -1.35 4.62
N LEU A 151 -3.83 -1.15 5.24
CA LEU A 151 -2.57 -0.99 4.52
C LEU A 151 -2.22 -2.23 3.70
N CYS A 152 -2.37 -3.44 4.26
CA CYS A 152 -2.16 -4.69 3.52
C CYS A 152 -3.06 -4.79 2.29
N ARG A 153 -4.33 -4.40 2.37
CA ARG A 153 -5.26 -4.44 1.24
C ARG A 153 -4.92 -3.43 0.16
N ILE A 154 -4.47 -2.23 0.55
CA ILE A 154 -3.96 -1.22 -0.40
C ILE A 154 -2.77 -1.80 -1.17
N LEU A 155 -1.83 -2.44 -0.48
CA LEU A 155 -0.67 -3.09 -1.11
C LEU A 155 -1.08 -4.28 -1.98
N THR A 156 -2.09 -5.06 -1.55
CA THR A 156 -2.66 -6.15 -2.35
C THR A 156 -3.24 -5.63 -3.65
N TYR A 157 -3.99 -4.52 -3.59
CA TYR A 157 -4.53 -3.87 -4.79
C TYR A 157 -3.41 -3.35 -5.69
N PHE A 158 -2.44 -2.64 -5.11
CA PHE A 158 -1.28 -2.11 -5.82
C PHE A 158 -0.51 -3.22 -6.57
N ASP A 159 -0.19 -4.31 -5.88
CA ASP A 159 0.50 -5.46 -6.46
C ASP A 159 -0.33 -6.18 -7.54
N SER A 160 -1.64 -6.28 -7.34
CA SER A 160 -2.54 -6.91 -8.30
C SER A 160 -2.62 -6.15 -9.64
N GLN A 161 -2.50 -4.83 -9.59
CA GLN A 161 -2.45 -4.00 -10.80
C GLN A 161 -1.09 -4.03 -11.48
N ASN A 162 -0.02 -4.20 -10.73
CA ASN A 162 1.33 -4.29 -11.29
C ASN A 162 1.58 -5.62 -12.00
N ARG A 163 1.04 -6.71 -11.48
CA ARG A 163 1.27 -8.07 -12.00
C ARG A 163 -0.04 -8.84 -12.16
N PRO A 164 -0.95 -8.40 -13.07
CA PRO A 164 -2.32 -8.90 -13.14
C PRO A 164 -2.42 -10.38 -13.54
N ASN A 165 -1.47 -10.88 -14.32
CA ASN A 165 -1.49 -12.24 -14.88
C ASN A 165 -0.80 -13.30 -14.01
N VAL A 166 -0.13 -12.90 -12.93
CA VAL A 166 0.54 -13.84 -12.02
C VAL A 166 -0.51 -14.61 -11.23
N GLU A 167 -0.31 -15.92 -11.11
CA GLU A 167 -1.17 -16.81 -10.34
C GLU A 167 -0.77 -16.83 -8.87
N ILE A 168 -1.76 -16.80 -7.99
CA ILE A 168 -1.61 -16.98 -6.55
C ILE A 168 -2.21 -18.32 -6.16
N HIS A 169 -1.42 -19.16 -5.48
CA HIS A 169 -1.89 -20.40 -4.91
C HIS A 169 -2.43 -20.15 -3.50
N MET A 170 -3.76 -20.28 -3.33
CA MET A 170 -4.42 -20.11 -2.05
C MET A 170 -4.44 -21.42 -1.27
N PHE A 171 -3.57 -21.53 -0.27
CA PHE A 171 -3.47 -22.68 0.64
C PHE A 171 -3.38 -24.05 -0.06
N GLY A 172 -2.94 -24.08 -1.32
CA GLY A 172 -2.90 -25.31 -2.13
C GLY A 172 -4.27 -25.80 -2.63
N LEU A 173 -5.37 -25.08 -2.36
CA LEU A 173 -6.73 -25.51 -2.74
C LEU A 173 -7.12 -25.05 -4.14
N PHE A 174 -6.77 -23.84 -4.53
CA PHE A 174 -7.08 -23.29 -5.84
C PHE A 174 -6.09 -22.22 -6.25
N THR A 175 -5.99 -21.99 -7.55
CA THR A 175 -5.18 -20.92 -8.15
C THR A 175 -6.07 -19.80 -8.62
N LEU A 176 -5.66 -18.56 -8.37
CA LEU A 176 -6.37 -17.37 -8.77
C LEU A 176 -5.41 -16.40 -9.45
N ARG A 177 -5.84 -15.76 -10.53
CA ARG A 177 -5.06 -14.65 -11.11
C ARG A 177 -5.04 -13.48 -10.14
N ARG A 178 -3.89 -12.85 -9.98
CA ARG A 178 -3.63 -11.80 -9.00
C ARG A 178 -4.58 -10.61 -9.14
N VAL A 179 -5.03 -10.28 -10.35
CA VAL A 179 -6.00 -9.20 -10.60
C VAL A 179 -7.34 -9.38 -9.86
N TYR A 180 -7.76 -10.63 -9.61
CA TYR A 180 -9.01 -10.94 -8.90
C TYR A 180 -8.85 -11.06 -7.39
N PHE A 181 -7.61 -11.10 -6.90
CA PHE A 181 -7.32 -11.35 -5.49
C PHE A 181 -7.92 -10.30 -4.53
N PRO A 182 -7.84 -8.97 -4.77
CA PRO A 182 -8.48 -7.99 -3.91
C PRO A 182 -10.00 -8.16 -3.82
N TRP A 183 -10.63 -8.50 -4.95
CA TRP A 183 -12.09 -8.70 -5.04
C TRP A 183 -12.51 -9.97 -4.33
N MET A 184 -11.73 -11.04 -4.43
CA MET A 184 -11.99 -12.28 -3.70
C MET A 184 -11.92 -12.06 -2.18
N ILE A 185 -10.93 -11.33 -1.68
CA ILE A 185 -10.84 -10.99 -0.25
C ILE A 185 -12.07 -10.17 0.19
N ALA A 186 -12.50 -9.21 -0.62
CA ALA A 186 -13.70 -8.43 -0.34
C ALA A 186 -14.95 -9.33 -0.27
N LEU A 187 -15.11 -10.24 -1.23
CA LEU A 187 -16.22 -11.18 -1.26
C LEU A 187 -16.23 -12.10 -0.03
N LEU A 188 -15.08 -12.63 0.37
CA LEU A 188 -14.96 -13.45 1.58
C LEU A 188 -15.40 -12.69 2.83
N ASN A 189 -15.05 -11.41 2.97
CA ASN A 189 -15.51 -10.61 4.10
C ASN A 189 -17.01 -10.38 4.10
N ILE A 190 -17.61 -10.15 2.93
CA ILE A 190 -19.07 -10.01 2.80
C ILE A 190 -19.76 -11.32 3.21
N ILE A 191 -19.26 -12.47 2.74
CA ILE A 191 -19.82 -13.78 3.07
C ILE A 191 -19.68 -14.09 4.57
N GLN A 192 -18.59 -13.71 5.20
CA GLN A 192 -18.38 -13.95 6.64
C GLN A 192 -19.21 -13.06 7.55
N SER A 193 -19.67 -11.91 7.06
CA SER A 193 -20.41 -10.93 7.86
C SER A 193 -21.90 -10.96 7.55
N ARG A 194 -22.70 -11.62 8.41
CA ARG A 194 -24.17 -11.66 8.28
C ARG A 194 -24.78 -10.25 8.24
N ASN A 195 -24.30 -9.34 9.05
CA ASN A 195 -24.81 -7.97 9.11
C ASN A 195 -24.68 -7.26 7.76
N ILE A 196 -23.57 -7.47 7.04
CA ILE A 196 -23.37 -6.87 5.72
C ILE A 196 -24.31 -7.50 4.68
N GLN A 197 -24.55 -8.80 4.76
CA GLN A 197 -25.49 -9.48 3.87
C GLN A 197 -26.91 -8.93 4.05
N ASP A 198 -27.38 -8.81 5.30
CA ASP A 198 -28.68 -8.27 5.61
C ASP A 198 -28.83 -6.82 5.16
N ASP A 199 -27.82 -5.99 5.40
CA ASP A 199 -27.80 -4.59 4.97
C ASP A 199 -27.76 -4.46 3.45
N PHE A 200 -27.03 -5.35 2.75
CA PHE A 200 -26.98 -5.40 1.29
C PHE A 200 -28.33 -5.81 0.68
N ILE A 201 -29.00 -6.79 1.29
CA ILE A 201 -30.35 -7.20 0.87
C ILE A 201 -31.35 -6.06 1.06
N LYS A 202 -31.29 -5.35 2.21
CA LYS A 202 -32.11 -4.16 2.47
C LYS A 202 -31.87 -3.05 1.46
N LEU A 203 -30.62 -2.83 1.07
CA LEU A 203 -30.25 -1.83 0.04
C LEU A 203 -30.93 -2.16 -1.30
N ILE A 204 -30.89 -3.44 -1.73
CA ILE A 204 -31.46 -3.87 -3.01
C ILE A 204 -33.00 -3.85 -2.99
N ILE A 205 -33.62 -4.35 -1.92
CA ILE A 205 -35.07 -4.53 -1.87
C ILE A 205 -35.78 -3.23 -1.47
N TYR A 206 -35.26 -2.51 -0.49
CA TYR A 206 -35.92 -1.36 0.12
C TYR A 206 -35.26 -0.01 -0.18
N GLY A 207 -34.10 -0.01 -0.85
CA GLY A 207 -33.32 1.21 -1.08
C GLY A 207 -32.72 1.81 0.20
N ASP A 208 -32.57 1.00 1.26
CA ASP A 208 -32.09 1.47 2.56
C ASP A 208 -30.57 1.69 2.50
N LEU A 209 -30.14 2.92 2.83
CA LEU A 209 -28.73 3.32 2.82
C LEU A 209 -27.95 2.89 4.07
N SER A 210 -28.55 2.09 4.97
CA SER A 210 -27.87 1.56 6.18
C SER A 210 -26.59 0.78 5.85
N PHE A 211 -26.53 0.19 4.67
CA PHE A 211 -25.32 -0.47 4.14
C PHE A 211 -24.09 0.43 4.20
N PHE A 212 -24.22 1.74 3.90
CA PHE A 212 -23.13 2.69 3.96
C PHE A 212 -22.75 3.15 5.37
N ASN A 213 -23.50 2.77 6.40
CA ASN A 213 -23.11 3.00 7.79
C ASN A 213 -22.17 1.91 8.33
N ASN A 214 -21.95 0.85 7.55
CA ASN A 214 -21.10 -0.26 7.96
C ASN A 214 -19.61 0.06 7.75
N SER A 215 -18.82 -0.06 8.80
CA SER A 215 -17.37 0.21 8.77
C SER A 215 -16.62 -0.70 7.77
N THR A 216 -17.07 -1.92 7.52
CA THR A 216 -16.44 -2.86 6.59
C THR A 216 -16.62 -2.42 5.13
N VAL A 217 -17.75 -1.78 4.81
CA VAL A 217 -17.98 -1.22 3.48
C VAL A 217 -17.00 -0.09 3.20
N TRP A 218 -16.84 0.83 4.15
CA TRP A 218 -15.87 1.92 4.04
C TRP A 218 -14.42 1.43 4.03
N PHE A 219 -14.14 0.40 4.78
CA PHE A 219 -12.84 -0.27 4.75
C PHE A 219 -12.49 -0.74 3.33
N PHE A 220 -13.44 -1.37 2.63
CA PHE A 220 -13.26 -1.79 1.25
C PHE A 220 -13.15 -0.61 0.28
N ILE A 221 -14.01 0.39 0.41
CA ILE A 221 -14.01 1.58 -0.44
C ILE A 221 -12.67 2.31 -0.33
N ILE A 222 -12.20 2.60 0.89
CA ILE A 222 -10.94 3.30 1.13
C ILE A 222 -9.75 2.48 0.60
N SER A 223 -9.72 1.16 0.86
CA SER A 223 -8.62 0.32 0.37
C SER A 223 -8.52 0.31 -1.15
N THR A 224 -9.65 0.30 -1.84
CA THR A 224 -9.70 0.30 -3.31
C THR A 224 -9.33 1.66 -3.88
N ILE A 225 -9.89 2.75 -3.34
CA ILE A 225 -9.62 4.12 -3.81
C ILE A 225 -8.14 4.47 -3.59
N LEU A 226 -7.62 4.27 -2.38
CA LEU A 226 -6.22 4.56 -2.09
C LEU A 226 -5.27 3.62 -2.85
N GLY A 227 -5.60 2.34 -2.97
CA GLY A 227 -4.81 1.39 -3.75
C GLY A 227 -4.72 1.80 -5.22
N HIS A 228 -5.83 2.22 -5.82
CA HIS A 228 -5.86 2.73 -7.20
C HIS A 228 -5.10 4.05 -7.33
N PHE A 229 -5.30 4.99 -6.39
CA PHE A 229 -4.62 6.28 -6.37
C PHE A 229 -3.09 6.11 -6.34
N TRP A 230 -2.56 5.31 -5.40
CA TRP A 230 -1.12 5.09 -5.26
C TRP A 230 -0.53 4.36 -6.46
N TRP A 231 -1.23 3.35 -7.00
CA TRP A 231 -0.83 2.68 -8.21
C TRP A 231 -0.82 3.63 -9.41
N TYR A 232 -1.88 4.42 -9.59
CA TYR A 232 -1.99 5.37 -10.69
C TYR A 232 -0.90 6.44 -10.65
N CYS A 233 -0.68 7.04 -9.49
CA CYS A 233 0.34 8.08 -9.32
C CYS A 233 1.75 7.54 -9.58
N ARG A 234 2.08 6.37 -9.01
CA ARG A 234 3.43 5.83 -9.09
C ARG A 234 3.73 5.17 -10.44
N GLU A 235 2.84 4.30 -10.90
CA GLU A 235 3.12 3.46 -12.07
C GLU A 235 2.70 4.09 -13.40
N LEU A 236 1.73 5.01 -13.39
CA LEU A 236 1.27 5.66 -14.60
C LEU A 236 1.78 7.09 -14.76
N LEU A 237 1.75 7.91 -13.70
CA LEU A 237 2.12 9.32 -13.81
C LEU A 237 3.62 9.55 -13.60
N LEU A 238 4.24 8.87 -12.63
CA LEU A 238 5.66 9.06 -12.33
C LEU A 238 6.58 8.25 -13.24
N SER A 239 6.28 6.97 -13.50
CA SER A 239 7.16 6.13 -14.29
C SER A 239 7.11 6.49 -15.78
N LYS A 240 8.24 6.77 -16.43
CA LYS A 240 8.33 6.70 -17.89
C LYS A 240 8.36 5.22 -18.28
N VAL A 241 7.46 4.82 -19.16
CA VAL A 241 7.50 3.46 -19.71
C VAL A 241 8.66 3.39 -20.71
N HIS A 242 9.67 2.62 -20.42
CA HIS A 242 10.42 1.98 -21.48
C HIS A 242 9.45 1.04 -22.21
N TYR A 243 9.49 1.12 -23.53
CA TYR A 243 8.62 0.34 -24.41
C TYR A 243 8.85 -1.15 -24.14
N ASP A 244 7.94 -1.75 -23.37
CA ASP A 244 7.86 -3.18 -23.22
C ASP A 244 6.68 -3.65 -24.06
N PRO A 245 6.93 -4.32 -25.22
CA PRO A 245 5.89 -4.73 -26.17
C PRO A 245 4.86 -5.69 -25.55
N ILE A 246 5.15 -6.27 -24.39
CA ILE A 246 4.30 -7.26 -23.73
C ILE A 246 3.15 -6.61 -22.96
N ASP A 247 3.25 -5.34 -22.55
CA ASP A 247 2.23 -4.67 -21.73
C ASP A 247 1.42 -3.60 -22.51
N SER A 248 0.74 -4.04 -23.56
CA SER A 248 -0.04 -3.19 -24.45
C SER A 248 -1.12 -2.33 -23.74
N ARG A 249 -1.66 -2.78 -22.60
CA ARG A 249 -2.68 -2.03 -21.85
C ARG A 249 -2.11 -0.80 -21.14
N ARG A 250 -0.92 -0.90 -20.55
CA ARG A 250 -0.24 0.22 -19.91
C ARG A 250 0.14 1.28 -20.94
N HIS A 251 0.63 0.83 -22.09
CA HIS A 251 1.01 1.69 -23.19
C HIS A 251 -0.20 2.47 -23.75
N ALA A 252 -1.34 1.81 -23.99
CA ALA A 252 -2.55 2.45 -24.49
C ALA A 252 -3.10 3.53 -23.53
N LYS A 253 -3.12 3.26 -22.20
CA LYS A 253 -3.54 4.24 -21.19
C LYS A 253 -2.61 5.46 -21.15
N ARG A 254 -1.33 5.27 -21.37
CA ARG A 254 -0.34 6.33 -21.37
C ARG A 254 -0.39 7.21 -22.61
N ILE A 255 -0.57 6.62 -23.80
CA ILE A 255 -0.81 7.36 -25.06
C ILE A 255 -2.08 8.20 -24.91
N ALA A 256 -3.13 7.68 -24.30
CA ALA A 256 -4.34 8.44 -24.02
C ALA A 256 -4.06 9.64 -23.12
N LEU A 257 -3.24 9.50 -22.08
CA LEU A 257 -2.84 10.60 -21.17
C LEU A 257 -1.96 11.65 -21.88
N GLN A 258 -1.03 11.22 -22.75
CA GLN A 258 -0.19 12.13 -23.53
C GLN A 258 -0.98 12.97 -24.53
N ARG A 259 -2.08 12.46 -25.06
CA ARG A 259 -2.97 13.21 -25.97
C ARG A 259 -3.70 14.38 -25.31
N PHE A 260 -3.82 14.39 -23.98
CA PHE A 260 -4.46 15.50 -23.22
C PHE A 260 -3.57 16.72 -22.99
N GLY A 261 -2.36 16.75 -23.51
CA GLY A 261 -1.45 17.91 -23.52
C GLY A 261 -0.17 17.69 -22.74
N VAL A 262 0.94 17.62 -23.45
CA VAL A 262 2.30 17.37 -22.93
C VAL A 262 2.65 18.30 -21.76
N TYR A 263 2.30 19.56 -21.83
CA TYR A 263 2.60 20.56 -20.78
C TYR A 263 1.94 20.29 -19.42
N LYS A 264 0.71 19.79 -19.40
CA LYS A 264 0.01 19.51 -18.13
C LYS A 264 0.54 18.27 -17.45
N ILE A 265 0.94 17.26 -18.21
CA ILE A 265 1.47 16.00 -17.69
C ILE A 265 2.87 16.22 -17.11
N ASP A 266 3.70 17.04 -17.73
CA ASP A 266 5.05 17.33 -17.24
C ASP A 266 5.01 18.11 -15.92
N LEU A 267 4.13 19.09 -15.76
CA LEU A 267 3.95 19.81 -14.49
C LEU A 267 3.42 18.90 -13.39
N VAL A 268 2.45 18.06 -13.67
CA VAL A 268 1.90 17.09 -12.71
C VAL A 268 2.99 16.08 -12.32
N ARG A 269 3.75 15.57 -13.28
CA ARG A 269 4.85 14.66 -13.02
C ARG A 269 5.92 15.32 -12.14
N MET A 270 6.31 16.55 -12.43
CA MET A 270 7.29 17.29 -11.64
C MET A 270 6.81 17.50 -10.21
N PHE A 271 5.53 17.86 -10.01
CA PHE A 271 4.92 17.96 -8.69
C PHE A 271 4.93 16.62 -7.95
N LEU A 272 4.55 15.53 -8.63
CA LEU A 272 4.56 14.19 -8.06
C LEU A 272 5.97 13.71 -7.73
N MET A 273 6.98 14.05 -8.54
CA MET A 273 8.39 13.76 -8.22
C MET A 273 8.80 14.41 -6.90
N TYR A 274 8.49 15.68 -6.70
CA TYR A 274 8.81 16.36 -5.44
C TYR A 274 8.07 15.75 -4.23
N LEU A 275 6.85 15.28 -4.44
CA LEU A 275 6.04 14.71 -3.38
C LEU A 275 6.44 13.26 -3.04
N PHE A 276 6.68 12.42 -4.04
CA PHE A 276 6.82 10.98 -3.88
C PHE A 276 8.26 10.46 -3.87
N VAL A 277 9.20 11.18 -4.49
CA VAL A 277 10.61 10.78 -4.46
C VAL A 277 11.20 11.08 -3.09
N PRO A 278 11.86 10.11 -2.43
CA PRO A 278 12.47 10.33 -1.15
C PRO A 278 13.46 11.50 -1.15
N PRO A 279 13.48 12.35 -0.11
CA PRO A 279 14.28 13.58 -0.09
C PRO A 279 15.79 13.34 -0.19
N TRP A 280 16.29 12.17 0.21
CA TRP A 280 17.71 11.83 0.08
C TRP A 280 18.17 11.70 -1.37
N TYR A 281 17.29 11.42 -2.34
CA TYR A 281 17.66 11.38 -3.75
C TYR A 281 18.11 12.74 -4.26
N TRP A 282 17.48 13.83 -3.83
CA TRP A 282 17.90 15.17 -4.19
C TRP A 282 19.33 15.50 -3.72
N ILE A 283 19.68 15.05 -2.51
CA ILE A 283 21.02 15.21 -1.93
C ILE A 283 22.03 14.36 -2.71
N ILE A 284 21.69 13.12 -3.04
CA ILE A 284 22.57 12.21 -3.77
C ILE A 284 22.79 12.68 -5.20
N LEU A 285 21.74 13.07 -5.92
CA LEU A 285 21.86 13.62 -7.27
C LEU A 285 22.79 14.83 -7.32
N SER A 286 22.66 15.75 -6.36
CA SER A 286 23.55 16.90 -6.26
C SER A 286 25.02 16.51 -5.98
N ARG A 287 25.24 15.49 -5.14
CA ARG A 287 26.58 14.99 -4.82
C ARG A 287 27.24 14.27 -6.01
N ILE A 288 26.46 13.45 -6.74
CA ILE A 288 26.96 12.74 -7.93
C ILE A 288 27.30 13.75 -9.02
N LYS A 289 26.46 14.76 -9.26
CA LYS A 289 26.72 15.84 -10.23
C LYS A 289 27.99 16.61 -9.91
N ASN A 290 28.29 16.86 -8.63
CA ASN A 290 29.47 17.64 -8.19
C ASN A 290 30.76 16.80 -8.11
N ARG A 291 30.72 15.51 -8.42
CA ARG A 291 31.92 14.63 -8.47
C ARG A 291 32.62 14.63 -9.85
N ARG A 292 32.45 15.71 -10.61
CA ARG A 292 33.27 15.93 -11.84
C ARG A 292 34.73 16.20 -11.54
#